data_11f5ad512c75650242d714d8900d86a6
#
_entry.id   11f5ad512c75650242d714d8900d86a6
#
_cell.length_a   1.000
_cell.length_b   1.000
_cell.length_c   1.000
_cell.angle_alpha   90.00
_cell.angle_beta   90.00
_cell.angle_gamma   90.00
#
_symmetry.space_group_name_H-M   'P 1'
#
loop_
_entity.id
_entity.type
_entity.pdbx_description
1 polymer ?
#
loop_
_entity_poly.entity_id
_entity_poly.type
_entity_poly.pdbx_seq_one_letter_code
_entity_poly.pdbx_strand_id
1 'polypeptide(L)'
;YGTLDTCNTVSASDSDQRIQQESYAAYVQDALYLTDNWIAVAGVRYQYYTEYAGKGRPFNVNTDSTDKQWTPKFGLVYKLTPSVSLFANYSQTFMPQSSIASYIGDLPPESSNAYEVGAKFELFDGITADIALFDIHKRNVLYTESVGDETIAKTAGRVRSRGVEVDLAGALTENINIIASYGYTDAKVTDDPDYKGKPLPNVPKHTGSLFLSYDIHNVYDSNTLTVGGGG
;
A
#
# COMPACT_ATOMS: atom_id res chain seq x y z
N TYR A 1 -47.23 1.21 27.60
CA TYR A 1 -46.10 0.60 26.90
C TYR A 1 -46.38 0.79 25.42
N GLY A 2 -45.72 1.78 24.78
CA GLY A 2 -45.77 1.97 23.34
C GLY A 2 -45.11 0.79 22.66
N THR A 3 -45.75 0.19 21.66
CA THR A 3 -45.13 -0.74 20.77
C THR A 3 -44.01 -0.01 20.04
N LEU A 4 -42.77 -0.35 20.32
CA LEU A 4 -41.62 0.06 19.52
C LEU A 4 -41.80 -0.61 18.15
N ASP A 5 -42.34 0.14 17.21
CA ASP A 5 -42.34 -0.28 15.80
C ASP A 5 -40.90 -0.09 15.27
N THR A 6 -40.05 -1.10 15.55
CA THR A 6 -38.67 -1.12 15.12
C THR A 6 -38.51 -1.28 13.61
N CYS A 7 -39.58 -1.58 12.89
CA CYS A 7 -39.56 -1.74 11.44
C CYS A 7 -39.70 -0.42 10.67
N ASN A 8 -40.03 0.66 11.33
CA ASN A 8 -40.29 1.96 10.69
C ASN A 8 -39.39 3.09 11.26
N THR A 9 -38.27 2.75 11.81
CA THR A 9 -37.28 3.73 12.27
C THR A 9 -36.58 4.39 11.11
N VAL A 10 -36.49 5.73 11.15
CA VAL A 10 -35.87 6.58 10.10
C VAL A 10 -34.39 6.26 9.85
N SER A 11 -33.75 5.55 10.77
CA SER A 11 -32.36 5.08 10.62
C SER A 11 -32.15 3.97 9.57
N ALA A 12 -33.20 3.42 9.00
CA ALA A 12 -33.10 2.40 7.93
C ALA A 12 -32.39 2.91 6.67
N SER A 13 -32.40 4.21 6.39
CA SER A 13 -31.68 4.79 5.24
C SER A 13 -30.16 4.66 5.36
N ASP A 14 -29.63 4.60 6.58
CA ASP A 14 -28.19 4.49 6.80
C ASP A 14 -27.73 3.06 7.12
N SER A 15 -28.66 2.16 7.46
CA SER A 15 -28.36 0.76 7.80
C SER A 15 -28.37 -0.18 6.59
N ASP A 16 -29.16 0.13 5.54
CA ASP A 16 -29.23 -0.69 4.33
C ASP A 16 -28.19 -0.22 3.31
N GLN A 17 -26.98 -0.72 3.46
CA GLN A 17 -25.85 -0.41 2.59
C GLN A 17 -25.48 -1.64 1.78
N ARG A 18 -25.12 -1.44 0.53
CA ARG A 18 -24.57 -2.48 -0.33
C ARG A 18 -23.39 -1.93 -1.13
N ILE A 19 -22.27 -2.64 -1.10
CA ILE A 19 -21.13 -2.44 -1.97
C ILE A 19 -20.83 -3.79 -2.62
N GLN A 20 -20.75 -3.81 -3.94
CA GLN A 20 -20.39 -4.97 -4.72
C GLN A 20 -19.31 -4.54 -5.71
N GLN A 21 -18.20 -5.28 -5.71
CA GLN A 21 -17.11 -5.09 -6.64
C GLN A 21 -16.79 -6.43 -7.29
N GLU A 22 -16.66 -6.42 -8.61
CA GLU A 22 -16.17 -7.57 -9.37
C GLU A 22 -14.98 -7.14 -10.20
N SER A 23 -13.94 -7.96 -10.25
CA SER A 23 -12.76 -7.66 -11.06
C SER A 23 -12.16 -8.91 -11.71
N TYR A 24 -11.72 -8.74 -12.94
CA TYR A 24 -11.02 -9.75 -13.72
C TYR A 24 -9.71 -9.15 -14.21
N ALA A 25 -8.63 -9.89 -14.07
CA ALA A 25 -7.33 -9.39 -14.46
C ALA A 25 -6.47 -10.46 -15.11
N ALA A 26 -5.63 -10.01 -16.05
CA ALA A 26 -4.55 -10.79 -16.62
C ALA A 26 -3.25 -10.00 -16.54
N TYR A 27 -2.12 -10.67 -16.37
CA TYR A 27 -0.82 -10.03 -16.39
C TYR A 27 0.22 -10.86 -17.12
N VAL A 28 1.22 -10.17 -17.64
CA VAL A 28 2.45 -10.77 -18.16
C VAL A 28 3.64 -10.03 -17.58
N GLN A 29 4.67 -10.77 -17.25
CA GLN A 29 5.93 -10.23 -16.75
C GLN A 29 7.09 -11.10 -17.26
N ASP A 30 8.20 -10.45 -17.58
CA ASP A 30 9.43 -11.11 -17.96
C ASP A 30 10.62 -10.51 -17.22
N ALA A 31 11.64 -11.32 -16.98
CA ALA A 31 12.92 -10.94 -16.40
C ALA A 31 14.04 -11.27 -17.38
N LEU A 32 14.63 -10.24 -17.95
CA LEU A 32 15.65 -10.31 -18.98
C LEU A 32 17.04 -10.16 -18.36
N TYR A 33 17.85 -11.20 -18.46
CA TYR A 33 19.27 -11.17 -18.09
C TYR A 33 20.06 -10.59 -19.27
N LEU A 34 20.25 -9.27 -19.26
CA LEU A 34 20.89 -8.54 -20.36
C LEU A 34 22.39 -8.83 -20.43
N THR A 35 23.03 -8.97 -19.28
CA THR A 35 24.42 -9.39 -19.07
C THR A 35 24.53 -10.11 -17.73
N ASP A 36 25.72 -10.57 -17.36
CA ASP A 36 25.97 -11.17 -16.03
C ASP A 36 25.66 -10.21 -14.87
N ASN A 37 25.74 -8.89 -15.13
CA ASN A 37 25.54 -7.85 -14.11
C ASN A 37 24.21 -7.11 -14.24
N TRP A 38 23.54 -7.13 -15.39
CA TRP A 38 22.31 -6.39 -15.63
C TRP A 38 21.10 -7.28 -15.79
N ILE A 39 20.08 -7.04 -14.98
CA ILE A 39 18.79 -7.71 -15.06
C ILE A 39 17.72 -6.65 -15.21
N ALA A 40 16.91 -6.75 -16.26
CA ALA A 40 15.74 -5.89 -16.46
C ALA A 40 14.47 -6.70 -16.26
N VAL A 41 13.49 -6.10 -15.58
CA VAL A 41 12.16 -6.69 -15.40
C VAL A 41 11.15 -5.76 -16.04
N ALA A 42 10.26 -6.30 -16.85
CA ALA A 42 9.14 -5.55 -17.41
C ALA A 42 7.86 -6.36 -17.25
N GLY A 43 6.80 -5.69 -16.90
CA GLY A 43 5.49 -6.33 -16.75
C GLY A 43 4.36 -5.36 -16.99
N VAL A 44 3.21 -5.90 -17.35
CA VAL A 44 1.97 -5.16 -17.50
C VAL A 44 0.80 -6.01 -17.02
N ARG A 45 -0.12 -5.39 -16.31
CA ARG A 45 -1.38 -5.98 -15.88
C ARG A 45 -2.52 -5.22 -16.52
N TYR A 46 -3.46 -5.95 -17.10
CA TYR A 46 -4.77 -5.47 -17.51
C TYR A 46 -5.79 -5.89 -16.50
N GLN A 47 -6.67 -4.99 -16.09
CA GLN A 47 -7.78 -5.27 -15.19
C GLN A 47 -9.05 -4.59 -15.70
N TYR A 48 -10.12 -5.36 -15.71
CA TYR A 48 -11.50 -4.94 -15.92
C TYR A 48 -12.24 -5.07 -14.59
N TYR A 49 -13.06 -4.08 -14.23
CA TYR A 49 -13.80 -4.11 -12.98
C TYR A 49 -15.14 -3.40 -13.09
N THR A 50 -16.05 -3.79 -12.22
CA THR A 50 -17.36 -3.18 -12.02
C THR A 50 -17.53 -2.80 -10.56
N GLU A 51 -18.15 -1.66 -10.32
CA GLU A 51 -18.46 -1.12 -9.00
C GLU A 51 -19.94 -0.82 -8.92
N TYR A 52 -20.59 -1.32 -7.87
CA TYR A 52 -21.99 -1.05 -7.57
C TYR A 52 -22.13 -0.76 -6.09
N ALA A 53 -22.58 0.45 -5.74
CA ALA A 53 -22.75 0.85 -4.34
C ALA A 53 -23.96 1.76 -4.15
N GLY A 54 -24.60 1.62 -3.01
CA GLY A 54 -25.73 2.45 -2.64
C GLY A 54 -26.23 2.17 -1.24
N LYS A 55 -27.26 2.91 -0.84
CA LYS A 55 -27.90 2.80 0.48
C LYS A 55 -29.36 3.18 0.45
N GLY A 56 -30.06 2.86 1.52
CA GLY A 56 -31.40 3.39 1.82
C GLY A 56 -32.56 2.45 1.57
N ARG A 57 -33.75 2.89 2.01
CA ARG A 57 -35.08 2.31 1.74
C ARG A 57 -36.05 3.39 1.30
N PRO A 58 -36.48 3.42 0.02
CA PRO A 58 -36.03 2.52 -1.06
C PRO A 58 -34.53 2.65 -1.35
N PHE A 59 -33.93 1.59 -1.86
CA PHE A 59 -32.49 1.56 -2.14
C PHE A 59 -32.14 2.55 -3.25
N ASN A 60 -31.18 3.41 -2.99
CA ASN A 60 -30.64 4.39 -3.93
C ASN A 60 -29.23 4.01 -4.34
N VAL A 61 -29.02 3.88 -5.66
CA VAL A 61 -27.71 3.57 -6.24
C VAL A 61 -26.92 4.87 -6.39
N ASN A 62 -25.75 4.93 -5.78
CA ASN A 62 -24.85 6.09 -5.88
C ASN A 62 -23.64 5.80 -6.77
N THR A 63 -23.23 4.53 -6.88
CA THR A 63 -22.18 4.10 -7.81
C THR A 63 -22.68 2.93 -8.64
N ASP A 64 -22.60 3.06 -9.97
CA ASP A 64 -22.80 1.99 -10.93
C ASP A 64 -21.86 2.27 -12.11
N SER A 65 -20.65 1.71 -12.02
CA SER A 65 -19.59 2.00 -12.97
C SER A 65 -18.84 0.75 -13.42
N THR A 66 -18.31 0.83 -14.63
CA THR A 66 -17.49 -0.21 -15.24
C THR A 66 -16.31 0.47 -15.91
N ASP A 67 -15.09 0.01 -15.62
CA ASP A 67 -13.89 0.57 -16.22
C ASP A 67 -12.80 -0.49 -16.38
N LYS A 68 -11.70 -0.10 -17.04
CA LYS A 68 -10.55 -0.94 -17.34
C LYS A 68 -9.26 -0.14 -17.18
N GLN A 69 -8.23 -0.80 -16.66
CA GLN A 69 -6.94 -0.17 -16.41
C GLN A 69 -5.77 -1.05 -16.84
N TRP A 70 -4.73 -0.39 -17.35
CA TRP A 70 -3.44 -0.99 -17.63
C TRP A 70 -2.43 -0.45 -16.62
N THR A 71 -1.73 -1.35 -15.92
CA THR A 71 -0.73 -0.98 -14.92
C THR A 71 0.62 -1.59 -15.28
N PRO A 72 1.52 -0.80 -15.88
CA PRO A 72 2.87 -1.21 -16.18
C PRO A 72 3.75 -1.21 -14.93
N LYS A 73 4.79 -2.05 -14.94
CA LYS A 73 5.91 -2.04 -14.00
C LYS A 73 7.22 -2.32 -14.71
N PHE A 74 8.26 -1.66 -14.25
CA PHE A 74 9.63 -1.82 -14.75
C PHE A 74 10.59 -1.88 -13.58
N GLY A 75 11.58 -2.74 -13.69
CA GLY A 75 12.65 -2.88 -12.72
C GLY A 75 13.98 -3.03 -13.43
N LEU A 76 15.02 -2.51 -12.82
CA LEU A 76 16.39 -2.67 -13.27
C LEU A 76 17.26 -3.00 -12.07
N VAL A 77 18.09 -4.03 -12.19
CA VAL A 77 19.07 -4.43 -11.18
C VAL A 77 20.45 -4.42 -11.83
N TYR A 78 21.39 -3.82 -11.13
CA TYR A 78 22.80 -3.85 -11.47
C TYR A 78 23.63 -4.49 -10.36
N LYS A 79 24.22 -5.65 -10.61
CA LYS A 79 25.13 -6.31 -9.68
C LYS A 79 26.49 -5.61 -9.75
N LEU A 80 26.75 -4.72 -8.80
CA LEU A 80 27.99 -3.94 -8.74
C LEU A 80 29.16 -4.83 -8.32
N THR A 81 28.95 -5.68 -7.31
CA THR A 81 29.86 -6.72 -6.83
C THR A 81 29.02 -7.97 -6.48
N PRO A 82 29.65 -9.10 -6.15
CA PRO A 82 28.91 -10.27 -5.63
C PRO A 82 28.06 -9.95 -4.39
N SER A 83 28.46 -8.99 -3.56
CA SER A 83 27.80 -8.63 -2.30
C SER A 83 26.99 -7.32 -2.37
N VAL A 84 26.96 -6.62 -3.52
CA VAL A 84 26.27 -5.34 -3.65
C VAL A 84 25.51 -5.30 -4.96
N SER A 85 24.19 -5.08 -4.86
CA SER A 85 23.31 -4.85 -6.00
C SER A 85 22.60 -3.50 -5.86
N LEU A 86 22.57 -2.74 -6.95
CA LEU A 86 21.76 -1.53 -7.08
C LEU A 86 20.46 -1.85 -7.79
N PHE A 87 19.38 -1.19 -7.43
CA PHE A 87 18.10 -1.38 -8.12
C PHE A 87 17.36 -0.08 -8.35
N ALA A 88 16.51 -0.07 -9.36
CA ALA A 88 15.56 0.98 -9.63
C ALA A 88 14.24 0.35 -10.09
N ASN A 89 13.13 0.81 -9.53
CA ASN A 89 11.79 0.31 -9.83
C ASN A 89 10.85 1.46 -10.19
N TYR A 90 9.97 1.19 -11.13
CA TYR A 90 8.79 1.97 -11.43
C TYR A 90 7.58 1.07 -11.44
N SER A 91 6.51 1.47 -10.77
CA SER A 91 5.24 0.77 -10.85
C SER A 91 4.07 1.75 -10.88
N GLN A 92 3.08 1.38 -11.65
CA GLN A 92 1.78 2.04 -11.62
C GLN A 92 0.76 1.10 -10.98
N THR A 93 -0.07 1.65 -10.09
CA THR A 93 -1.18 0.93 -9.47
C THR A 93 -2.44 1.78 -9.54
N PHE A 94 -3.59 1.13 -9.40
CA PHE A 94 -4.87 1.82 -9.25
C PHE A 94 -5.75 1.05 -8.25
N MET A 95 -6.71 1.75 -7.70
CA MET A 95 -7.74 1.18 -6.84
C MET A 95 -9.10 1.73 -7.29
N PRO A 96 -10.04 0.86 -7.69
CA PRO A 96 -11.40 1.26 -7.97
C PRO A 96 -12.01 1.98 -6.76
N GLN A 97 -12.86 2.96 -7.02
CA GLN A 97 -13.53 3.72 -5.97
C GLN A 97 -15.03 3.63 -6.13
N SER A 98 -15.71 3.36 -5.02
CA SER A 98 -17.16 3.37 -4.94
C SER A 98 -17.61 4.18 -3.72
N SER A 99 -18.78 4.77 -3.78
CA SER A 99 -19.37 5.51 -2.67
C SER A 99 -20.83 5.12 -2.48
N ILE A 100 -21.17 4.84 -1.23
CA ILE A 100 -22.57 4.71 -0.78
C ILE A 100 -23.21 6.08 -0.52
N ALA A 101 -22.41 7.13 -0.38
CA ALA A 101 -22.84 8.51 -0.26
C ALA A 101 -22.99 9.16 -1.63
N SER A 102 -23.78 10.22 -1.71
CA SER A 102 -23.82 11.06 -2.90
C SER A 102 -22.43 11.65 -3.18
N TYR A 103 -22.09 11.82 -4.43
CA TYR A 103 -20.84 12.46 -4.85
C TYR A 103 -21.09 13.47 -5.97
N ILE A 104 -20.16 14.41 -6.12
CA ILE A 104 -20.22 15.45 -7.14
C ILE A 104 -19.17 15.16 -8.21
N GLY A 105 -19.62 15.10 -9.46
CA GLY A 105 -18.78 14.82 -10.63
C GLY A 105 -18.56 13.32 -10.85
N ASP A 106 -17.45 12.98 -11.50
CA ASP A 106 -17.03 11.61 -11.72
C ASP A 106 -16.28 11.04 -10.50
N LEU A 107 -16.35 9.73 -10.32
CA LEU A 107 -15.60 9.01 -9.30
C LEU A 107 -14.50 8.14 -9.98
N PRO A 108 -13.43 8.77 -10.52
CA PRO A 108 -12.38 8.02 -11.19
C PRO A 108 -11.62 7.16 -10.18
N PRO A 109 -11.01 6.05 -10.62
CA PRO A 109 -10.20 5.24 -9.74
C PRO A 109 -9.01 6.03 -9.16
N GLU A 110 -8.68 5.75 -7.89
CA GLU A 110 -7.41 6.20 -7.32
C GLU A 110 -6.29 5.58 -8.13
N SER A 111 -5.32 6.36 -8.54
CA SER A 111 -4.14 5.87 -9.25
C SER A 111 -2.87 6.35 -8.58
N SER A 112 -1.83 5.52 -8.60
CA SER A 112 -0.53 5.91 -8.09
C SER A 112 0.60 5.49 -9.00
N ASN A 113 1.64 6.34 -9.05
CA ASN A 113 2.93 6.05 -9.66
C ASN A 113 3.95 6.00 -8.52
N ALA A 114 4.68 4.91 -8.42
CA ALA A 114 5.74 4.71 -7.45
C ALA A 114 7.09 4.60 -8.18
N TYR A 115 8.06 5.34 -7.68
CA TYR A 115 9.47 5.30 -8.08
C TYR A 115 10.28 4.90 -6.86
N GLU A 116 11.21 3.99 -7.05
CA GLU A 116 12.09 3.51 -6.01
C GLU A 116 13.49 3.28 -6.57
N VAL A 117 14.51 3.68 -5.81
CA VAL A 117 15.90 3.37 -6.11
C VAL A 117 16.58 2.96 -4.82
N GLY A 118 17.48 1.99 -4.90
CA GLY A 118 18.11 1.51 -3.69
C GLY A 118 19.31 0.62 -3.94
N ALA A 119 19.82 0.07 -2.86
CA ALA A 119 20.93 -0.86 -2.84
C ALA A 119 20.65 -1.99 -1.84
N LYS A 120 21.05 -3.20 -2.24
CA LYS A 120 21.05 -4.40 -1.41
C LYS A 120 22.49 -4.80 -1.14
N PHE A 121 22.76 -5.14 0.10
CA PHE A 121 24.09 -5.52 0.58
C PHE A 121 24.03 -6.90 1.24
N GLU A 122 25.00 -7.74 0.93
CA GLU A 122 25.34 -8.88 1.77
C GLU A 122 26.53 -8.44 2.64
N LEU A 123 26.21 -8.18 3.92
CA LEU A 123 27.19 -7.75 4.92
C LEU A 123 27.57 -8.98 5.74
N PHE A 124 28.81 -9.39 5.68
CA PHE A 124 29.30 -10.58 6.39
C PHE A 124 28.52 -11.87 5.99
N ASP A 125 28.96 -13.00 6.47
CA ASP A 125 28.29 -14.26 6.21
C ASP A 125 26.95 -14.28 6.95
N GLY A 126 25.82 -14.06 6.21
CA GLY A 126 24.48 -14.25 6.71
C GLY A 126 23.70 -13.00 7.11
N ILE A 127 24.23 -11.79 6.93
CA ILE A 127 23.46 -10.54 7.12
C ILE A 127 23.19 -9.86 5.79
N THR A 128 21.93 -9.53 5.56
CA THR A 128 21.49 -8.69 4.44
C THR A 128 21.02 -7.33 4.94
N ALA A 129 21.35 -6.29 4.20
CA ALA A 129 20.84 -4.95 4.41
C ALA A 129 20.29 -4.38 3.11
N ASP A 130 19.16 -3.69 3.21
CA ASP A 130 18.50 -3.00 2.11
C ASP A 130 18.35 -1.53 2.46
N ILE A 131 18.64 -0.63 1.51
CA ILE A 131 18.36 0.80 1.62
C ILE A 131 17.58 1.20 0.37
N ALA A 132 16.42 1.79 0.55
CA ALA A 132 15.56 2.27 -0.54
C ALA A 132 15.15 3.73 -0.33
N LEU A 133 15.15 4.51 -1.40
CA LEU A 133 14.53 5.82 -1.51
C LEU A 133 13.29 5.68 -2.37
N PHE A 134 12.16 6.15 -1.91
CA PHE A 134 10.90 6.06 -2.64
C PHE A 134 10.23 7.42 -2.84
N ASP A 135 9.46 7.54 -3.91
CA ASP A 135 8.62 8.69 -4.23
C ASP A 135 7.32 8.21 -4.89
N ILE A 136 6.21 8.34 -4.17
CA ILE A 136 4.89 7.85 -4.56
C ILE A 136 3.97 9.04 -4.78
N HIS A 137 3.37 9.10 -5.95
CA HIS A 137 2.38 10.11 -6.34
C HIS A 137 1.01 9.46 -6.49
N LYS A 138 0.05 9.85 -5.66
CA LYS A 138 -1.34 9.42 -5.74
C LYS A 138 -2.22 10.53 -6.29
N ARG A 139 -3.24 10.14 -7.07
CA ARG A 139 -4.27 11.00 -7.64
C ARG A 139 -5.64 10.44 -7.35
N ASN A 140 -6.65 11.31 -7.37
CA ASN A 140 -8.05 10.95 -7.19
C ASN A 140 -8.31 10.27 -5.84
N VAL A 141 -7.64 10.71 -4.78
CA VAL A 141 -7.89 10.17 -3.42
C VAL A 141 -9.27 10.60 -2.97
N LEU A 142 -10.13 9.64 -2.63
CA LEU A 142 -11.48 9.87 -2.14
C LEU A 142 -11.46 10.39 -0.70
N TYR A 143 -12.21 11.43 -0.42
CA TYR A 143 -12.53 11.87 0.92
C TYR A 143 -14.01 12.23 1.02
N THR A 144 -14.53 12.25 2.22
CA THR A 144 -15.92 12.62 2.50
C THR A 144 -15.97 13.93 3.29
N GLU A 145 -16.87 14.81 2.89
CA GLU A 145 -17.15 16.08 3.57
C GLU A 145 -18.61 16.11 4.02
N SER A 146 -18.86 16.58 5.23
CA SER A 146 -20.22 16.80 5.72
C SER A 146 -20.66 18.21 5.34
N VAL A 147 -21.74 18.30 4.55
CA VAL A 147 -22.37 19.55 4.13
C VAL A 147 -23.79 19.57 4.68
N GLY A 148 -23.99 20.23 5.81
CA GLY A 148 -25.23 20.15 6.57
C GLY A 148 -25.41 18.75 7.15
N ASP A 149 -26.57 18.15 6.91
CA ASP A 149 -26.88 16.78 7.34
C ASP A 149 -26.48 15.69 6.33
N GLU A 150 -25.88 16.07 5.20
CA GLU A 150 -25.48 15.14 4.15
C GLU A 150 -23.96 14.91 4.15
N THR A 151 -23.56 13.68 3.89
CA THR A 151 -22.17 13.31 3.61
C THR A 151 -21.97 13.20 2.11
N ILE A 152 -21.11 14.05 1.56
CA ILE A 152 -20.81 14.11 0.14
C ILE A 152 -19.39 13.56 -0.08
N ALA A 153 -19.25 12.62 -1.00
CA ALA A 153 -17.96 12.13 -1.41
C ALA A 153 -17.34 13.07 -2.47
N LYS A 154 -16.05 13.34 -2.32
CA LYS A 154 -15.25 14.14 -3.25
C LYS A 154 -13.93 13.42 -3.49
N THR A 155 -13.33 13.63 -4.65
CA THR A 155 -11.96 13.21 -4.90
C THR A 155 -11.00 14.32 -4.51
N ALA A 156 -10.06 14.04 -3.61
CA ALA A 156 -8.93 14.94 -3.34
C ALA A 156 -8.03 15.01 -4.57
N GLY A 157 -7.36 16.13 -4.76
CA GLY A 157 -6.49 16.35 -5.89
C GLY A 157 -5.34 15.34 -5.94
N ARG A 158 -4.21 15.66 -5.32
CA ARG A 158 -3.01 14.83 -5.38
C ARG A 158 -2.33 14.73 -4.02
N VAL A 159 -1.74 13.57 -3.78
CA VAL A 159 -0.95 13.28 -2.58
C VAL A 159 0.41 12.76 -3.02
N ARG A 160 1.46 13.18 -2.33
CA ARG A 160 2.82 12.68 -2.52
C ARG A 160 3.36 12.12 -1.21
N SER A 161 3.93 10.92 -1.26
CA SER A 161 4.64 10.30 -0.16
C SER A 161 6.06 9.98 -0.63
N ARG A 162 7.07 10.45 0.10
CA ARG A 162 8.46 10.16 -0.21
C ARG A 162 9.25 9.89 1.06
N GLY A 163 10.29 9.10 0.94
CA GLY A 163 11.05 8.74 2.12
C GLY A 163 12.24 7.86 1.85
N VAL A 164 12.74 7.30 2.94
CA VAL A 164 13.82 6.32 2.95
C VAL A 164 13.41 5.17 3.86
N GLU A 165 13.75 3.96 3.43
CA GLU A 165 13.57 2.72 4.18
C GLU A 165 14.92 2.02 4.28
N VAL A 166 15.18 1.45 5.45
CA VAL A 166 16.39 0.68 5.74
C VAL A 166 15.97 -0.57 6.47
N ASP A 167 16.33 -1.74 5.93
CA ASP A 167 16.07 -3.04 6.53
C ASP A 167 17.37 -3.78 6.74
N LEU A 168 17.44 -4.51 7.85
CA LEU A 168 18.55 -5.36 8.23
C LEU A 168 18.01 -6.69 8.72
N ALA A 169 18.49 -7.81 8.18
CA ALA A 169 18.09 -9.13 8.63
C ALA A 169 19.24 -10.13 8.51
N GLY A 170 19.36 -11.02 9.48
CA GLY A 170 20.30 -12.13 9.43
C GLY A 170 20.94 -12.49 10.76
N ALA A 171 21.98 -13.32 10.70
CA ALA A 171 22.71 -13.80 11.85
C ALA A 171 23.88 -12.87 12.16
N LEU A 172 23.84 -12.19 13.33
CA LEU A 172 24.96 -11.39 13.86
C LEU A 172 26.10 -12.28 14.35
N THR A 173 25.76 -13.44 14.87
CA THR A 173 26.68 -14.49 15.30
C THR A 173 26.05 -15.83 15.05
N GLU A 174 26.76 -16.94 15.32
CA GLU A 174 26.20 -18.29 15.23
C GLU A 174 24.92 -18.50 16.07
N ASN A 175 24.72 -17.64 17.08
CA ASN A 175 23.62 -17.78 18.03
C ASN A 175 22.64 -16.60 18.04
N ILE A 176 22.99 -15.44 17.46
CA ILE A 176 22.19 -14.22 17.55
C ILE A 176 21.68 -13.86 16.16
N ASN A 177 20.36 -13.79 16.02
CA ASN A 177 19.73 -13.28 14.82
C ASN A 177 19.08 -11.91 15.09
N ILE A 178 19.11 -11.04 14.08
CA ILE A 178 18.53 -9.71 14.09
C ILE A 178 17.57 -9.52 12.92
N ILE A 179 16.45 -8.86 13.19
CA ILE A 179 15.60 -8.23 12.18
C ILE A 179 15.37 -6.80 12.67
N ALA A 180 15.76 -5.82 11.87
CA ALA A 180 15.56 -4.41 12.19
C ALA A 180 15.05 -3.68 10.95
N SER A 181 14.14 -2.74 11.15
CA SER A 181 13.67 -1.85 10.09
C SER A 181 13.58 -0.42 10.59
N TYR A 182 13.81 0.53 9.71
CA TYR A 182 13.60 1.94 9.95
C TYR A 182 13.06 2.60 8.70
N GLY A 183 12.02 3.41 8.84
CA GLY A 183 11.42 4.20 7.79
C GLY A 183 11.28 5.68 8.17
N TYR A 184 11.61 6.55 7.23
CA TYR A 184 11.25 7.96 7.28
C TYR A 184 10.32 8.27 6.12
N THR A 185 9.15 8.88 6.42
CA THR A 185 8.12 9.20 5.43
C THR A 185 7.65 10.64 5.56
N ASP A 186 7.73 11.40 4.47
CA ASP A 186 7.12 12.74 4.30
C ASP A 186 5.95 12.64 3.33
N ALA A 187 4.73 12.53 3.87
CA ALA A 187 3.49 12.42 3.10
C ALA A 187 2.66 13.68 3.23
N LYS A 188 2.32 14.30 2.08
CA LYS A 188 1.60 15.58 2.00
C LYS A 188 0.57 15.60 0.89
N VAL A 189 -0.47 16.38 1.10
CA VAL A 189 -1.39 16.81 0.05
C VAL A 189 -0.68 17.83 -0.85
N THR A 190 -0.59 17.56 -2.14
CA THR A 190 0.11 18.42 -3.09
C THR A 190 -0.83 19.27 -3.95
N ASP A 191 -2.09 18.85 -4.07
CA ASP A 191 -3.11 19.55 -4.85
C ASP A 191 -4.49 19.33 -4.24
N ASP A 192 -5.00 20.33 -3.57
CA ASP A 192 -6.32 20.39 -2.96
C ASP A 192 -6.60 21.84 -2.56
N PRO A 193 -7.84 22.38 -2.71
CA PRO A 193 -8.15 23.76 -2.36
C PRO A 193 -7.90 24.13 -0.89
N ASP A 194 -8.15 23.20 0.04
CA ASP A 194 -8.17 23.47 1.48
C ASP A 194 -6.97 22.84 2.22
N TYR A 195 -6.42 21.74 1.68
CA TYR A 195 -5.44 20.91 2.38
C TYR A 195 -4.06 20.90 1.75
N LYS A 196 -3.82 21.67 0.69
CA LYS A 196 -2.51 21.75 0.03
C LYS A 196 -1.39 22.08 1.02
N GLY A 197 -0.34 21.26 1.01
CA GLY A 197 0.83 21.38 1.87
C GLY A 197 0.67 20.77 3.26
N LYS A 198 -0.54 20.36 3.67
CA LYS A 198 -0.74 19.68 4.95
C LYS A 198 -0.27 18.23 4.92
N PRO A 199 0.26 17.71 6.04
CA PRO A 199 0.63 16.30 6.14
C PRO A 199 -0.62 15.42 6.09
N LEU A 200 -0.47 14.19 5.59
CA LEU A 200 -1.52 13.18 5.65
C LEU A 200 -1.74 12.75 7.12
N PRO A 201 -3.01 12.64 7.54
CA PRO A 201 -3.31 12.11 8.87
C PRO A 201 -2.90 10.63 8.97
N ASN A 202 -2.55 10.21 10.18
CA ASN A 202 -2.19 8.82 10.51
C ASN A 202 -0.97 8.27 9.77
N VAL A 203 -0.10 9.14 9.25
CA VAL A 203 1.19 8.76 8.66
C VAL A 203 2.31 9.26 9.57
N PRO A 204 2.90 8.39 10.39
CA PRO A 204 4.05 8.77 11.22
C PRO A 204 5.26 9.07 10.33
N LYS A 205 6.02 10.10 10.71
CA LYS A 205 7.25 10.47 9.98
C LYS A 205 8.39 9.47 10.17
N HIS A 206 8.42 8.84 11.34
CA HIS A 206 9.45 7.88 11.71
C HIS A 206 8.77 6.61 12.18
N THR A 207 9.19 5.49 11.64
CA THR A 207 8.77 4.14 12.05
C THR A 207 10.02 3.32 12.23
N GLY A 208 10.00 2.38 13.16
CA GLY A 208 11.12 1.47 13.34
C GLY A 208 10.69 0.25 14.12
N SER A 209 11.37 -0.84 13.89
CA SER A 209 11.22 -2.07 14.64
C SER A 209 12.57 -2.75 14.83
N LEU A 210 12.71 -3.46 15.93
CA LEU A 210 13.89 -4.27 16.22
C LEU A 210 13.42 -5.57 16.86
N PHE A 211 13.85 -6.68 16.29
CA PHE A 211 13.68 -8.01 16.88
C PHE A 211 15.04 -8.71 16.97
N LEU A 212 15.33 -9.26 18.14
CA LEU A 212 16.52 -10.07 18.38
C LEU A 212 16.11 -11.44 18.86
N SER A 213 16.77 -12.49 18.40
CA SER A 213 16.63 -13.83 18.93
C SER A 213 17.99 -14.45 19.23
N TYR A 214 18.00 -15.34 20.23
CA TYR A 214 19.16 -16.08 20.66
C TYR A 214 18.89 -17.57 20.62
N ASP A 215 19.75 -18.32 19.95
CA ASP A 215 19.69 -19.77 19.83
C ASP A 215 20.58 -20.45 20.87
N ILE A 216 19.96 -21.22 21.76
CA ILE A 216 20.64 -22.04 22.78
C ILE A 216 20.70 -23.46 22.23
N HIS A 217 21.86 -23.88 21.78
CA HIS A 217 22.07 -25.22 21.23
C HIS A 217 22.25 -26.28 22.32
N ASN A 218 21.91 -27.51 22.01
CA ASN A 218 22.08 -28.70 22.88
C ASN A 218 21.37 -28.59 24.23
N VAL A 219 20.19 -28.00 24.28
CA VAL A 219 19.40 -27.87 25.51
C VAL A 219 18.92 -29.23 26.01
N TYR A 220 18.47 -30.11 25.11
CA TYR A 220 18.07 -31.46 25.36
C TYR A 220 18.18 -32.27 24.08
N ASP A 221 18.95 -33.35 24.10
CA ASP A 221 19.09 -34.33 23.00
C ASP A 221 19.28 -33.69 21.61
N SER A 222 20.23 -32.77 21.51
CA SER A 222 20.58 -32.02 20.26
C SER A 222 19.51 -31.00 19.78
N ASN A 223 18.50 -30.70 20.61
CA ASN A 223 17.52 -29.67 20.30
C ASN A 223 18.07 -28.25 20.53
N THR A 224 17.60 -27.31 19.73
CA THR A 224 17.87 -25.86 19.89
C THR A 224 16.65 -25.18 20.47
N LEU A 225 16.85 -24.38 21.53
CA LEU A 225 15.85 -23.47 22.07
C LEU A 225 16.14 -22.05 21.57
N THR A 226 15.19 -21.46 20.86
CA THR A 226 15.28 -20.06 20.42
C THR A 226 14.45 -19.19 21.37
N VAL A 227 15.06 -18.13 21.90
CA VAL A 227 14.41 -17.11 22.73
C VAL A 227 14.57 -15.76 22.03
N GLY A 228 13.48 -15.01 21.87
CA GLY A 228 13.53 -13.73 21.17
C GLY A 228 12.56 -12.70 21.75
N GLY A 229 12.82 -11.44 21.42
CA GLY A 229 11.97 -10.32 21.78
C GLY A 229 12.23 -9.11 20.88
N GLY A 230 11.24 -8.21 20.80
CA GLY A 230 11.35 -7.02 19.97
C GLY A 230 10.27 -5.98 20.26
N GLY A 231 10.39 -4.84 19.57
CA GLY A 231 9.44 -3.72 19.64
C GLY A 231 9.58 -2.77 18.46
#